data_8ba16784f24b30aa1e2973758808325b
#
_entry.id   8ba16784f24b30aa1e2973758808325b
#
_cell.length_a   1.000
_cell.length_b   1.000
_cell.length_c   1.000
_cell.angle_alpha   90.00
_cell.angle_beta   90.00
_cell.angle_gamma   90.00
#
_symmetry.space_group_name_H-M   'P 1'
#
loop_
_entity.id
_entity.type
_entity.pdbx_description
1 polymer ?
#
loop_
_entity_poly.entity_id
_entity_poly.type
_entity_poly.pdbx_seq_one_letter_code
_entity_poly.pdbx_strand_id
1 'polypeptide(L)'
;DAYITEINENYAQLGNRKIGESKVEFITHDKDGNRLVRNAETNLGNFCSDALRVMTGADMSFVNGGGLRAPMESGDITFNDIFSVFPFNNQIVTAEISGQILIDFLEMAVMNYPEEDGSFPHMSGVTFSVNKSIPTSVKVDENGFFEKVDGAYRVYNVKVLDKTSGEYKALDPNGKYILAGFNY
;
A
#
# COMPACT_ATOMS: atom_id res chain seq x y z
N ASP A 1 40.28 -2.12 -4.79
CA ASP A 1 40.40 -0.66 -4.93
C ASP A 1 39.91 0.00 -3.63
N ALA A 2 40.86 0.70 -2.93
CA ALA A 2 40.63 1.26 -1.59
C ALA A 2 39.38 2.15 -1.53
N TYR A 3 39.06 2.90 -2.58
CA TYR A 3 37.88 3.77 -2.66
C TYR A 3 36.56 2.98 -2.68
N ILE A 4 36.53 1.87 -3.40
CA ILE A 4 35.36 0.98 -3.43
C ILE A 4 35.17 0.31 -2.06
N THR A 5 36.27 -0.07 -1.40
CA THR A 5 36.21 -0.65 -0.06
C THR A 5 35.66 0.35 0.96
N GLU A 6 36.11 1.59 0.94
CA GLU A 6 35.64 2.66 1.83
C GLU A 6 34.12 2.95 1.61
N ILE A 7 33.70 3.02 0.35
CA ILE A 7 32.25 3.18 0.02
C ILE A 7 31.44 2.02 0.59
N ASN A 8 31.89 0.78 0.37
CA ASN A 8 31.15 -0.41 0.83
C ASN A 8 31.10 -0.48 2.36
N GLU A 9 32.18 -0.09 3.06
CA GLU A 9 32.18 -0.03 4.53
C GLU A 9 31.20 1.02 5.06
N ASN A 10 31.15 2.21 4.44
CA ASN A 10 30.22 3.28 4.81
C ASN A 10 28.77 2.86 4.56
N TYR A 11 28.47 2.22 3.43
CA TYR A 11 27.14 1.66 3.14
C TYR A 11 26.76 0.57 4.12
N ALA A 12 27.69 -0.35 4.45
CA ALA A 12 27.45 -1.41 5.42
C ALA A 12 27.15 -0.85 6.83
N GLN A 13 27.88 0.18 7.26
CA GLN A 13 27.63 0.83 8.56
C GLN A 13 26.23 1.48 8.61
N LEU A 14 25.85 2.20 7.56
CA LEU A 14 24.51 2.80 7.49
C LEU A 14 23.44 1.71 7.40
N GLY A 15 23.62 0.75 6.52
CA GLY A 15 22.63 -0.31 6.25
C GLY A 15 22.37 -1.18 7.47
N ASN A 16 23.40 -1.51 8.25
CA ASN A 16 23.28 -2.34 9.44
C ASN A 16 22.87 -1.57 10.70
N ARG A 17 22.67 -0.26 10.59
CA ARG A 17 22.18 0.54 11.72
C ARG A 17 20.78 0.11 12.13
N LYS A 18 20.62 -0.35 13.37
CA LYS A 18 19.31 -0.62 13.97
C LYS A 18 18.48 0.66 14.05
N ILE A 19 17.27 0.60 13.55
CA ILE A 19 16.29 1.70 13.53
C ILE A 19 15.02 1.38 14.30
N GLY A 20 14.80 0.10 14.63
CA GLY A 20 13.62 -0.35 15.35
C GLY A 20 13.75 -1.81 15.77
N GLU A 21 12.66 -2.34 16.28
CA GLU A 21 12.53 -3.75 16.66
C GLU A 21 11.10 -4.19 16.42
N SER A 22 10.91 -5.40 15.91
CA SER A 22 9.59 -6.04 15.77
C SER A 22 9.53 -7.33 16.55
N LYS A 23 8.42 -7.58 17.22
CA LYS A 23 8.14 -8.86 17.90
C LYS A 23 7.52 -9.89 16.96
N VAL A 24 7.19 -9.49 15.76
CA VAL A 24 6.55 -10.35 14.75
C VAL A 24 7.26 -10.22 13.43
N GLU A 25 7.24 -11.27 12.64
CA GLU A 25 7.61 -11.23 11.23
C GLU A 25 6.59 -10.43 10.43
N PHE A 26 7.06 -9.60 9.48
CA PHE A 26 6.23 -8.93 8.47
C PHE A 26 6.29 -9.69 7.16
N ILE A 27 5.19 -10.26 6.74
CA ILE A 27 5.15 -11.24 5.65
C ILE A 27 4.78 -10.61 4.30
N THR A 28 5.35 -11.17 3.23
CA THR A 28 4.95 -10.93 1.83
C THR A 28 4.30 -12.16 1.19
N HIS A 29 4.60 -13.36 1.73
CA HIS A 29 4.11 -14.65 1.24
C HIS A 29 3.49 -15.44 2.40
N ASP A 30 2.67 -16.42 2.08
CA ASP A 30 2.24 -17.43 3.06
C ASP A 30 3.30 -18.54 3.20
N LYS A 31 3.02 -19.48 4.09
CA LYS A 31 3.88 -20.65 4.36
C LYS A 31 4.06 -21.58 3.15
N ASP A 32 3.18 -21.52 2.18
CA ASP A 32 3.18 -22.35 0.97
C ASP A 32 3.90 -21.63 -0.19
N GLY A 33 4.40 -20.39 0.04
CA GLY A 33 5.13 -19.58 -0.93
C GLY A 33 4.24 -18.74 -1.85
N ASN A 34 2.93 -18.67 -1.61
CA ASN A 34 2.04 -17.81 -2.40
C ASN A 34 2.24 -16.35 -1.99
N ARG A 35 2.35 -15.47 -2.97
CA ARG A 35 2.61 -14.04 -2.73
C ARG A 35 1.36 -13.28 -2.31
N LEU A 36 1.13 -13.14 -1.02
CA LEU A 36 -0.05 -12.50 -0.46
C LEU A 36 -0.14 -11.00 -0.72
N VAL A 37 0.98 -10.26 -0.68
CA VAL A 37 0.95 -8.79 -0.83
C VAL A 37 0.33 -8.29 -2.13
N ARG A 38 0.09 -9.17 -3.12
CA ARG A 38 -0.49 -8.80 -4.41
C ARG A 38 -1.95 -9.21 -4.60
N ASN A 39 -2.54 -9.89 -3.62
CA ASN A 39 -3.94 -10.32 -3.69
C ASN A 39 -4.60 -10.50 -2.32
N ALA A 40 -3.90 -10.20 -1.24
CA ALA A 40 -4.44 -10.29 0.11
C ALA A 40 -3.83 -9.23 1.03
N GLU A 41 -4.57 -8.87 2.06
CA GLU A 41 -4.08 -8.03 3.14
C GLU A 41 -2.96 -8.73 3.90
N THR A 42 -1.89 -8.00 4.22
CA THR A 42 -0.76 -8.49 5.00
C THR A 42 -0.39 -7.52 6.11
N ASN A 43 0.21 -8.04 7.18
CA ASN A 43 0.69 -7.18 8.26
C ASN A 43 1.80 -6.20 7.82
N LEU A 44 2.63 -6.58 6.84
CA LEU A 44 3.60 -5.67 6.23
C LEU A 44 2.89 -4.52 5.52
N GLY A 45 1.90 -4.82 4.68
CA GLY A 45 1.14 -3.80 3.96
C GLY A 45 0.42 -2.84 4.91
N ASN A 46 -0.21 -3.37 5.96
CA ASN A 46 -0.87 -2.57 6.99
C ASN A 46 0.13 -1.66 7.72
N PHE A 47 1.26 -2.21 8.15
CA PHE A 47 2.30 -1.43 8.83
C PHE A 47 2.82 -0.29 7.96
N CYS A 48 3.13 -0.56 6.69
CA CYS A 48 3.65 0.45 5.77
C CYS A 48 2.61 1.53 5.44
N SER A 49 1.35 1.15 5.20
CA SER A 49 0.30 2.13 4.95
C SER A 49 -0.03 2.95 6.21
N ASP A 50 -0.07 2.34 7.40
CA ASP A 50 -0.25 3.06 8.66
C ASP A 50 0.88 4.08 8.89
N ALA A 51 2.13 3.70 8.63
CA ALA A 51 3.27 4.60 8.75
C ALA A 51 3.12 5.83 7.84
N LEU A 52 2.71 5.65 6.57
CA LEU A 52 2.45 6.76 5.65
C LEU A 52 1.35 7.69 6.16
N ARG A 53 0.23 7.13 6.60
CA ARG A 53 -0.90 7.92 7.10
C ARG A 53 -0.50 8.73 8.34
N VAL A 54 0.20 8.12 9.28
CA VAL A 54 0.63 8.79 10.51
C VAL A 54 1.66 9.89 10.22
N MET A 55 2.66 9.61 9.38
CA MET A 55 3.72 10.57 9.01
C MET A 55 3.19 11.80 8.28
N THR A 56 2.21 11.62 7.40
CA THR A 56 1.65 12.70 6.58
C THR A 56 0.49 13.43 7.25
N GLY A 57 -0.13 12.84 8.27
CA GLY A 57 -1.37 13.32 8.85
C GLY A 57 -2.58 13.20 7.91
N ALA A 58 -2.46 12.49 6.80
CA ALA A 58 -3.53 12.27 5.84
C ALA A 58 -4.75 11.56 6.46
N ASP A 59 -5.90 11.64 5.81
CA ASP A 59 -7.10 10.92 6.26
C ASP A 59 -6.96 9.44 6.01
N MET A 60 -6.32 9.11 4.90
CA MET A 60 -6.04 7.75 4.46
C MET A 60 -4.71 7.67 3.72
N SER A 61 -4.20 6.46 3.57
CA SER A 61 -3.03 6.20 2.75
C SER A 61 -3.11 4.84 2.08
N PHE A 62 -2.30 4.64 1.06
CA PHE A 62 -2.13 3.34 0.42
C PHE A 62 -0.68 3.04 0.08
N VAL A 63 -0.37 1.74 0.06
CA VAL A 63 0.85 1.17 -0.53
C VAL A 63 0.41 0.08 -1.49
N ASN A 64 0.89 0.11 -2.71
CA ASN A 64 0.59 -0.94 -3.68
C ASN A 64 1.42 -2.20 -3.39
N GLY A 65 0.82 -3.37 -3.54
CA GLY A 65 1.46 -4.65 -3.24
C GLY A 65 2.74 -4.91 -4.04
N GLY A 66 2.82 -4.38 -5.26
CA GLY A 66 4.03 -4.42 -6.08
C GLY A 66 5.20 -3.61 -5.53
N GLY A 67 4.93 -2.62 -4.68
CA GLY A 67 5.93 -1.81 -3.99
C GLY A 67 6.62 -2.53 -2.81
N LEU A 68 5.99 -3.55 -2.24
CA LEU A 68 6.48 -4.33 -1.10
C LEU A 68 7.33 -5.50 -1.59
N ARG A 69 8.66 -5.37 -1.53
CA ARG A 69 9.58 -6.25 -2.26
C ARG A 69 10.21 -7.37 -1.42
N ALA A 70 10.25 -7.23 -0.10
CA ALA A 70 10.84 -8.20 0.82
C ALA A 70 10.04 -8.28 2.12
N PRO A 71 10.01 -9.42 2.83
CA PRO A 71 9.54 -9.52 4.19
C PRO A 71 10.53 -8.83 5.14
N MET A 72 10.14 -8.65 6.41
CA MET A 72 11.07 -8.30 7.49
C MET A 72 10.91 -9.32 8.62
N GLU A 73 12.03 -9.85 9.08
CA GLU A 73 12.04 -10.80 10.19
C GLU A 73 11.68 -10.14 11.53
N SER A 74 11.28 -10.96 12.51
CA SER A 74 11.17 -10.48 13.89
C SER A 74 12.56 -10.25 14.50
N GLY A 75 12.66 -9.29 15.40
CA GLY A 75 13.92 -8.88 16.02
C GLY A 75 14.31 -7.46 15.64
N ASP A 76 15.60 -7.21 15.54
CA ASP A 76 16.15 -5.91 15.17
C ASP A 76 15.83 -5.57 13.73
N ILE A 77 15.27 -4.39 13.52
CA ILE A 77 15.01 -3.82 12.17
C ILE A 77 16.12 -2.82 11.85
N THR A 78 16.72 -2.98 10.70
CA THR A 78 17.82 -2.15 10.20
C THR A 78 17.39 -1.30 9.01
N PHE A 79 18.24 -0.36 8.57
CA PHE A 79 18.03 0.36 7.32
C PHE A 79 18.00 -0.59 6.12
N ASN A 80 18.83 -1.65 6.10
CA ASN A 80 18.82 -2.63 5.00
C ASN A 80 17.49 -3.34 4.86
N ASP A 81 16.80 -3.64 5.98
CA ASP A 81 15.48 -4.26 5.93
C ASP A 81 14.47 -3.33 5.23
N ILE A 82 14.47 -2.03 5.59
CA ILE A 82 13.61 -1.05 4.94
C ILE A 82 13.97 -0.86 3.45
N PHE A 83 15.26 -0.78 3.10
CA PHE A 83 15.68 -0.71 1.70
C PHE A 83 15.29 -1.95 0.90
N SER A 84 15.29 -3.13 1.54
CA SER A 84 14.84 -4.37 0.91
C SER A 84 13.34 -4.37 0.64
N VAL A 85 12.55 -3.81 1.57
CA VAL A 85 11.09 -3.62 1.37
C VAL A 85 10.82 -2.59 0.28
N PHE A 86 11.51 -1.44 0.31
CA PHE A 86 11.32 -0.30 -0.60
C PHE A 86 12.60 0.04 -1.36
N PRO A 87 13.03 -0.77 -2.36
CA PRO A 87 14.28 -0.54 -3.08
C PRO A 87 14.21 0.61 -4.10
N PHE A 88 13.01 1.17 -4.31
CA PHE A 88 12.78 2.26 -5.26
C PHE A 88 12.87 3.62 -4.56
N ASN A 89 13.39 4.62 -5.25
CA ASN A 89 13.50 5.98 -4.72
C ASN A 89 12.17 6.75 -4.91
N ASN A 90 11.07 6.17 -4.44
CA ASN A 90 9.75 6.79 -4.51
C ASN A 90 9.62 7.91 -3.48
N GLN A 91 8.92 8.97 -3.85
CA GLN A 91 8.60 10.07 -2.97
C GLN A 91 7.19 9.90 -2.39
N ILE A 92 7.03 10.29 -1.12
CA ILE A 92 5.72 10.35 -0.48
C ILE A 92 5.02 11.59 -0.99
N VAL A 93 3.79 11.42 -1.46
CA VAL A 93 2.93 12.49 -1.96
C VAL A 93 1.56 12.44 -1.27
N THR A 94 0.90 13.59 -1.22
CA THR A 94 -0.49 13.70 -0.76
C THR A 94 -1.33 14.40 -1.81
N ALA A 95 -2.60 13.98 -1.93
CA ALA A 95 -3.57 14.60 -2.82
C ALA A 95 -4.93 14.74 -2.13
N GLU A 96 -5.63 15.86 -2.37
CA GLU A 96 -7.05 15.97 -2.02
C GLU A 96 -7.86 15.25 -3.12
N ILE A 97 -8.69 14.30 -2.70
CA ILE A 97 -9.55 13.52 -3.60
C ILE A 97 -11.00 13.55 -3.10
N SER A 98 -11.95 13.33 -4.00
CA SER A 98 -13.34 13.05 -3.59
C SER A 98 -13.49 11.58 -3.17
N GLY A 99 -14.57 11.29 -2.41
CA GLY A 99 -14.90 9.89 -2.10
C GLY A 99 -15.19 9.06 -3.35
N GLN A 100 -15.76 9.66 -4.42
CA GLN A 100 -15.97 8.95 -5.67
C GLN A 100 -14.64 8.55 -6.33
N ILE A 101 -13.65 9.45 -6.34
CA ILE A 101 -12.30 9.12 -6.85
C ILE A 101 -11.67 7.97 -6.04
N LEU A 102 -11.89 7.93 -4.72
CA LEU A 102 -11.42 6.80 -3.92
C LEU A 102 -12.09 5.48 -4.34
N ILE A 103 -13.39 5.47 -4.56
CA ILE A 103 -14.11 4.25 -5.02
C ILE A 103 -13.56 3.79 -6.37
N ASP A 104 -13.38 4.70 -7.32
CA ASP A 104 -12.87 4.42 -8.66
C ASP A 104 -11.40 3.91 -8.61
N PHE A 105 -10.59 4.52 -7.73
CA PHE A 105 -9.23 4.07 -7.45
C PHE A 105 -9.21 2.63 -6.90
N LEU A 106 -10.07 2.33 -5.93
CA LEU A 106 -10.16 0.98 -5.36
C LEU A 106 -10.62 -0.04 -6.41
N GLU A 107 -11.60 0.32 -7.27
CA GLU A 107 -12.04 -0.54 -8.38
C GLU A 107 -10.90 -0.85 -9.35
N MET A 108 -10.13 0.17 -9.74
CA MET A 108 -8.94 0.01 -10.58
C MET A 108 -7.90 -0.88 -9.89
N ALA A 109 -7.62 -0.63 -8.62
CA ALA A 109 -6.59 -1.33 -7.87
C ALA A 109 -6.89 -2.82 -7.65
N VAL A 110 -8.18 -3.22 -7.67
CA VAL A 110 -8.60 -4.62 -7.52
C VAL A 110 -9.16 -5.22 -8.82
N MET A 111 -8.91 -4.60 -9.97
CA MET A 111 -9.53 -5.04 -11.24
C MET A 111 -9.19 -6.48 -11.61
N ASN A 112 -7.99 -6.96 -11.26
CA ASN A 112 -7.54 -8.32 -11.53
C ASN A 112 -7.78 -9.30 -10.36
N TYR A 113 -8.27 -8.80 -9.21
CA TYR A 113 -8.53 -9.67 -8.06
C TYR A 113 -9.53 -10.80 -8.42
N PRO A 114 -9.29 -12.08 -8.04
CA PRO A 114 -8.35 -12.55 -7.00
C PRO A 114 -6.93 -12.88 -7.49
N GLU A 115 -6.61 -12.66 -8.75
CA GLU A 115 -5.26 -12.89 -9.28
C GLU A 115 -4.26 -11.91 -8.66
N GLU A 116 -2.98 -12.31 -8.65
CA GLU A 116 -1.89 -11.44 -8.18
C GLU A 116 -1.77 -10.20 -9.07
N ASP A 117 -1.80 -9.02 -8.46
CA ASP A 117 -1.55 -7.77 -9.16
C ASP A 117 -0.69 -6.82 -8.32
N GLY A 118 0.27 -6.14 -8.98
CA GLY A 118 1.10 -5.13 -8.32
C GLY A 118 0.31 -3.91 -7.84
N SER A 119 -0.87 -3.67 -8.40
CA SER A 119 -1.78 -2.58 -7.99
C SER A 119 -2.56 -2.88 -6.71
N PHE A 120 -2.61 -4.13 -6.23
CA PHE A 120 -3.38 -4.51 -5.05
C PHE A 120 -3.11 -3.55 -3.87
N PRO A 121 -4.16 -2.92 -3.28
CA PRO A 121 -3.97 -1.82 -2.36
C PRO A 121 -3.93 -2.29 -0.91
N HIS A 122 -2.85 -1.98 -0.20
CA HIS A 122 -2.81 -2.01 1.26
C HIS A 122 -3.19 -0.62 1.77
N MET A 123 -4.32 -0.53 2.45
CA MET A 123 -4.91 0.75 2.85
C MET A 123 -4.76 1.00 4.35
N SER A 124 -4.62 2.26 4.72
CA SER A 124 -4.79 2.72 6.10
C SER A 124 -5.84 3.83 6.17
N GLY A 125 -6.66 3.81 7.21
CA GLY A 125 -7.76 4.74 7.37
C GLY A 125 -8.99 4.45 6.50
N VAL A 126 -8.97 3.36 5.73
CA VAL A 126 -10.07 2.92 4.86
C VAL A 126 -10.32 1.44 5.06
N THR A 127 -11.59 1.04 5.09
CA THR A 127 -12.01 -0.36 4.94
C THR A 127 -12.98 -0.50 3.79
N PHE A 128 -12.92 -1.61 3.07
CA PHE A 128 -13.81 -1.89 1.96
C PHE A 128 -13.97 -3.40 1.76
N SER A 129 -14.94 -3.78 0.95
CA SER A 129 -15.19 -5.18 0.57
C SER A 129 -15.18 -5.31 -0.95
N VAL A 130 -14.76 -6.48 -1.46
CA VAL A 130 -14.74 -6.78 -2.89
C VAL A 130 -15.63 -7.98 -3.18
N ASN A 131 -16.58 -7.82 -4.08
CA ASN A 131 -17.40 -8.93 -4.58
C ASN A 131 -16.74 -9.58 -5.80
N LYS A 132 -16.02 -10.66 -5.59
CA LYS A 132 -15.30 -11.38 -6.64
C LYS A 132 -16.20 -12.11 -7.64
N SER A 133 -17.52 -12.23 -7.36
CA SER A 133 -18.48 -12.81 -8.29
C SER A 133 -18.94 -11.84 -9.39
N ILE A 134 -18.66 -10.54 -9.23
CA ILE A 134 -18.90 -9.52 -10.25
C ILE A 134 -17.64 -9.40 -11.10
N PRO A 135 -17.70 -9.56 -12.44
CA PRO A 135 -16.54 -9.30 -13.29
C PRO A 135 -16.18 -7.81 -13.26
N THR A 136 -14.90 -7.51 -13.46
CA THR A 136 -14.47 -6.10 -13.54
C THR A 136 -15.15 -5.38 -14.69
N SER A 137 -15.59 -4.15 -14.44
CA SER A 137 -16.14 -3.21 -15.42
C SER A 137 -15.22 -1.98 -15.62
N VAL A 138 -14.02 -2.01 -15.07
CA VAL A 138 -13.00 -0.98 -15.29
C VAL A 138 -12.61 -0.93 -16.76
N LYS A 139 -12.55 0.27 -17.31
CA LYS A 139 -12.00 0.56 -18.63
C LYS A 139 -10.72 1.35 -18.47
N VAL A 140 -9.74 0.97 -19.27
CA VAL A 140 -8.45 1.65 -19.35
C VAL A 140 -8.18 2.08 -20.78
N ASP A 141 -7.39 3.13 -20.94
CA ASP A 141 -6.94 3.61 -22.26
C ASP A 141 -5.86 2.70 -22.85
N GLU A 142 -5.34 3.06 -24.01
CA GLU A 142 -4.28 2.34 -24.73
C GLU A 142 -2.95 2.25 -23.97
N ASN A 143 -2.75 3.12 -22.96
CA ASN A 143 -1.58 3.16 -22.10
C ASN A 143 -1.81 2.45 -20.75
N GLY A 144 -3.02 1.92 -20.52
CA GLY A 144 -3.40 1.27 -19.26
C GLY A 144 -3.86 2.23 -18.16
N PHE A 145 -4.09 3.51 -18.45
CA PHE A 145 -4.63 4.46 -17.47
C PHE A 145 -6.14 4.32 -17.33
N PHE A 146 -6.62 4.54 -16.13
CA PHE A 146 -8.04 4.51 -15.80
C PHE A 146 -8.83 5.52 -16.64
N GLU A 147 -9.89 5.05 -17.29
CA GLU A 147 -10.86 5.91 -17.96
C GLU A 147 -12.16 6.04 -17.18
N LYS A 148 -12.76 4.91 -16.84
CA LYS A 148 -14.05 4.84 -16.12
C LYS A 148 -14.36 3.44 -15.62
N VAL A 149 -15.38 3.34 -14.78
CA VAL A 149 -16.10 2.10 -14.50
C VAL A 149 -17.36 2.08 -15.39
N ASP A 150 -17.48 1.06 -16.25
CA ASP A 150 -18.56 0.95 -17.26
C ASP A 150 -19.47 -0.24 -16.93
N GLY A 151 -20.05 -0.24 -15.72
CA GLY A 151 -20.90 -1.31 -15.24
C GLY A 151 -21.02 -1.36 -13.73
N ALA A 152 -21.18 -2.56 -13.18
CA ALA A 152 -21.31 -2.75 -11.75
C ALA A 152 -19.94 -2.65 -11.05
N TYR A 153 -19.90 -1.94 -9.93
CA TYR A 153 -18.77 -1.91 -9.03
C TYR A 153 -18.63 -3.22 -8.25
N ARG A 154 -17.40 -3.69 -8.09
CA ARG A 154 -17.03 -4.83 -7.23
C ARG A 154 -16.76 -4.39 -5.81
N VAL A 155 -16.23 -3.18 -5.66
CA VAL A 155 -15.93 -2.54 -4.37
C VAL A 155 -17.23 -2.02 -3.75
N TYR A 156 -17.45 -2.37 -2.50
CA TYR A 156 -18.63 -1.92 -1.76
C TYR A 156 -18.31 -1.78 -0.26
N ASN A 157 -19.24 -1.20 0.49
CA ASN A 157 -19.11 -1.00 1.94
C ASN A 157 -17.83 -0.24 2.31
N VAL A 158 -17.49 0.77 1.51
CA VAL A 158 -16.30 1.61 1.77
C VAL A 158 -16.57 2.49 2.98
N LYS A 159 -15.66 2.46 3.95
CA LYS A 159 -15.71 3.28 5.16
C LYS A 159 -14.37 3.97 5.37
N VAL A 160 -14.41 5.15 5.95
CA VAL A 160 -13.25 5.96 6.28
C VAL A 160 -13.18 6.19 7.78
N LEU A 161 -11.98 6.16 8.33
CA LEU A 161 -11.71 6.43 9.74
C LEU A 161 -11.98 7.90 10.06
N ASP A 162 -12.95 8.14 10.93
CA ASP A 162 -13.17 9.46 11.51
C ASP A 162 -12.13 9.72 12.61
N LYS A 163 -11.22 10.65 12.36
CA LYS A 163 -10.13 10.98 13.29
C LYS A 163 -10.60 11.50 14.64
N THR A 164 -11.82 12.03 14.71
CA THR A 164 -12.38 12.61 15.94
C THR A 164 -12.95 11.54 16.85
N SER A 165 -13.73 10.61 16.27
CA SER A 165 -14.37 9.54 17.04
C SER A 165 -13.55 8.25 17.10
N GLY A 166 -12.59 8.07 16.20
CA GLY A 166 -11.86 6.80 16.04
C GLY A 166 -12.69 5.68 15.40
N GLU A 167 -13.87 6.00 14.88
CA GLU A 167 -14.77 5.02 14.27
C GLU A 167 -14.73 5.08 12.74
N TYR A 168 -14.96 3.93 12.10
CA TYR A 168 -15.12 3.87 10.64
C TYR A 168 -16.55 4.23 10.23
N LYS A 169 -16.70 5.33 9.50
CA LYS A 169 -17.97 5.83 8.96
C LYS A 169 -18.09 5.56 7.47
N ALA A 170 -19.33 5.40 6.99
CA ALA A 170 -19.57 5.25 5.56
C ALA A 170 -18.94 6.42 4.78
N LEU A 171 -18.26 6.09 3.67
CA LEU A 171 -17.66 7.09 2.78
C LEU A 171 -18.76 7.98 2.18
N ASP A 172 -18.58 9.29 2.24
CA ASP A 172 -19.36 10.24 1.43
C ASP A 172 -18.69 10.38 0.04
N PRO A 173 -19.34 9.97 -1.05
CA PRO A 173 -18.77 10.10 -2.40
C PRO A 173 -18.43 11.53 -2.79
N ASN A 174 -19.13 12.53 -2.24
CA ASN A 174 -18.88 13.95 -2.49
C ASN A 174 -17.96 14.59 -1.44
N GLY A 175 -17.59 13.85 -0.38
CA GLY A 175 -16.68 14.30 0.65
C GLY A 175 -15.26 14.51 0.09
N LYS A 176 -14.49 15.35 0.76
CA LYS A 176 -13.08 15.61 0.42
C LYS A 176 -12.18 14.96 1.44
N TYR A 177 -11.16 14.28 0.97
CA TYR A 177 -10.25 13.49 1.78
C TYR A 177 -8.81 13.68 1.31
N ILE A 178 -7.86 13.67 2.23
CA ILE A 178 -6.43 13.68 1.91
C ILE A 178 -5.95 12.23 1.86
N LEU A 179 -5.52 11.81 0.68
CA LEU A 179 -4.88 10.51 0.43
C LEU A 179 -3.37 10.68 0.37
N ALA A 180 -2.63 9.84 1.09
CA ALA A 180 -1.17 9.74 0.98
C ALA A 180 -0.78 8.45 0.24
N GLY A 181 0.32 8.50 -0.49
CA GLY A 181 0.87 7.35 -1.20
C GLY A 181 2.26 7.67 -1.76
N PHE A 182 2.74 6.83 -2.65
CA PHE A 182 3.96 7.08 -3.40
C PHE A 182 3.64 7.69 -4.77
N ASN A 183 4.59 8.43 -5.34
CA ASN A 183 4.46 9.09 -6.64
C ASN A 183 4.59 8.13 -7.84
N TYR A 184 4.64 6.85 -7.58
CA TYR A 184 4.66 5.77 -8.57
C TYR A 184 3.43 4.89 -8.44
#